data_393c99bce3dfd11c7512b25db012a1de
#
_entry.id   393c99bce3dfd11c7512b25db012a1de
#
_cell.length_a   1.000
_cell.length_b   1.000
_cell.length_c   1.000
_cell.angle_alpha   90.00
_cell.angle_beta   90.00
_cell.angle_gamma   90.00
#
_symmetry.space_group_name_H-M   'P 1'
#
loop_
_entity.id
_entity.type
_entity.pdbx_description
1 polymer ?
#
loop_
_entity_poly.entity_id
_entity_poly.type
_entity_poly.pdbx_seq_one_letter_code
_entity_poly.pdbx_strand_id
1 'polypeptide(L)'
;LRDDGTLDWIYVDGQVRYKGNAYDSMLKTRVDWNPRFLDKEALDAKYENFRILDEAIGHMKQAGSGRWRFRLRSTLTVAEHAQRPGETIRVHMTLPLKDGQSIPGSQIITTPEAKHISAEDHPQRTAYFEEIYQPGMAFTVEFDYEINAPYADPKPEEVAAQQPAFDTQQMLPQIHFTPFIRALAEELAGKETNPLVKARRFYDYITTQTVYRFVPPYFTKTNIPEYFAAGQRGDCGMHALLFIALCRSVGIPAQWQAGWYTRPGMVGNHDWARYYIAPYGWLYADASFGGAAYREGHLDRWNFYFANLEPFRM
;
A
#
# COMPACT_ATOMS: atom_id res chain seq x y z
N LEU A 1 -21.92 -5.86 -17.19
CA LEU A 1 -21.15 -5.66 -15.95
C LEU A 1 -20.93 -6.96 -15.18
N ARG A 2 -21.95 -7.76 -15.05
CA ARG A 2 -21.85 -9.08 -14.42
C ARG A 2 -21.01 -10.04 -15.26
N ASP A 3 -21.36 -10.16 -16.54
CA ASP A 3 -20.83 -11.18 -17.44
C ASP A 3 -19.40 -10.85 -17.94
N ASP A 4 -19.01 -9.59 -17.93
CA ASP A 4 -17.64 -9.12 -18.23
C ASP A 4 -16.73 -9.03 -17.00
N GLY A 5 -17.24 -9.42 -15.83
CA GLY A 5 -16.48 -9.42 -14.58
C GLY A 5 -16.22 -8.03 -13.98
N THR A 6 -16.89 -6.98 -14.46
CA THR A 6 -16.79 -5.62 -13.90
C THR A 6 -17.40 -5.53 -12.50
N LEU A 7 -18.51 -6.25 -12.25
CA LEU A 7 -19.12 -6.39 -10.92
C LEU A 7 -18.77 -7.75 -10.30
N ASP A 8 -18.33 -7.74 -9.06
CA ASP A 8 -18.13 -8.95 -8.27
C ASP A 8 -19.47 -9.52 -7.80
N TRP A 9 -19.75 -10.75 -8.16
CA TRP A 9 -20.96 -11.45 -7.78
C TRP A 9 -20.69 -12.91 -7.42
N ILE A 10 -21.60 -13.50 -6.66
CA ILE A 10 -21.59 -14.91 -6.27
C ILE A 10 -23.03 -15.46 -6.35
N TYR A 11 -23.17 -16.78 -6.44
CA TYR A 11 -24.43 -17.44 -6.20
C TYR A 11 -24.58 -17.77 -4.71
N VAL A 12 -25.74 -17.41 -4.15
CA VAL A 12 -26.16 -17.81 -2.81
C VAL A 12 -27.59 -18.32 -2.94
N ASP A 13 -27.84 -19.57 -2.60
CA ASP A 13 -29.15 -20.24 -2.71
C ASP A 13 -29.79 -20.06 -4.10
N GLY A 14 -28.99 -20.24 -5.15
CA GLY A 14 -29.43 -20.12 -6.53
C GLY A 14 -29.71 -18.69 -7.03
N GLN A 15 -29.43 -17.66 -6.19
CA GLN A 15 -29.60 -16.25 -6.55
C GLN A 15 -28.26 -15.56 -6.73
N VAL A 16 -28.20 -14.67 -7.72
CA VAL A 16 -27.03 -13.78 -7.88
C VAL A 16 -27.01 -12.75 -6.74
N ARG A 17 -25.88 -12.67 -6.04
CA ARG A 17 -25.63 -11.68 -5.00
C ARG A 17 -24.35 -10.91 -5.35
N TYR A 18 -24.35 -9.62 -5.11
CA TYR A 18 -23.18 -8.76 -5.29
C TYR A 18 -22.48 -8.56 -3.95
N LYS A 19 -21.14 -8.44 -3.98
CA LYS A 19 -20.37 -8.06 -2.80
C LYS A 19 -20.74 -6.64 -2.37
N GLY A 20 -20.74 -6.37 -1.07
CA GLY A 20 -21.11 -5.05 -0.53
C GLY A 20 -20.26 -3.89 -1.08
N ASN A 21 -19.01 -4.16 -1.46
CA ASN A 21 -18.08 -3.21 -2.06
C ASN A 21 -17.93 -3.33 -3.59
N ALA A 22 -18.86 -4.03 -4.27
CA ALA A 22 -18.79 -4.23 -5.73
C ALA A 22 -18.86 -2.91 -6.49
N TYR A 23 -19.64 -1.95 -5.99
CA TYR A 23 -19.76 -0.62 -6.58
C TYR A 23 -18.44 0.16 -6.52
N ASP A 24 -17.79 0.22 -5.35
CA ASP A 24 -16.50 0.89 -5.17
C ASP A 24 -15.41 0.22 -6.01
N SER A 25 -15.40 -1.12 -6.07
CA SER A 25 -14.48 -1.87 -6.93
C SER A 25 -14.69 -1.55 -8.41
N MET A 26 -15.93 -1.39 -8.85
CA MET A 26 -16.28 -0.99 -10.21
C MET A 26 -15.71 0.40 -10.55
N LEU A 27 -15.93 1.39 -9.68
CA LEU A 27 -15.42 2.75 -9.89
C LEU A 27 -13.88 2.81 -9.98
N LYS A 28 -13.18 1.96 -9.23
CA LYS A 28 -11.72 1.84 -9.28
C LYS A 28 -11.22 1.12 -10.54
N THR A 29 -12.01 0.22 -11.10
CA THR A 29 -11.67 -0.55 -12.31
C THR A 29 -12.05 0.21 -13.58
N ARG A 30 -13.23 0.80 -13.59
CA ARG A 30 -13.81 1.52 -14.72
C ARG A 30 -13.81 3.02 -14.44
N VAL A 31 -12.62 3.58 -14.37
CA VAL A 31 -12.41 5.02 -14.10
C VAL A 31 -13.05 5.92 -15.16
N ASP A 32 -13.19 5.41 -16.40
CA ASP A 32 -13.91 6.04 -17.51
C ASP A 32 -15.40 6.25 -17.22
N TRP A 33 -15.95 5.52 -16.24
CA TRP A 33 -17.35 5.63 -15.83
C TRP A 33 -17.59 6.59 -14.67
N ASN A 34 -16.54 7.05 -14.00
CA ASN A 34 -16.69 7.94 -12.83
C ASN A 34 -17.57 9.17 -13.13
N PRO A 35 -17.43 9.88 -14.28
CA PRO A 35 -18.31 11.00 -14.58
C PRO A 35 -19.80 10.64 -14.70
N ARG A 36 -20.12 9.37 -14.92
CA ARG A 36 -21.51 8.89 -15.05
C ARG A 36 -22.11 8.47 -13.71
N PHE A 37 -21.28 8.03 -12.77
CA PHE A 37 -21.74 7.37 -11.54
C PHE A 37 -21.40 8.18 -10.27
N LEU A 38 -20.45 9.10 -10.30
CA LEU A 38 -20.15 10.01 -9.21
C LEU A 38 -20.91 11.31 -9.41
N ASP A 39 -21.39 11.88 -8.32
CA ASP A 39 -21.94 13.24 -8.32
C ASP A 39 -20.81 14.27 -8.49
N LYS A 40 -21.21 15.53 -8.65
CA LYS A 40 -20.26 16.63 -8.86
C LYS A 40 -19.29 16.78 -7.69
N GLU A 41 -19.77 16.67 -6.46
CA GLU A 41 -18.94 16.84 -5.24
C GLU A 41 -17.85 15.76 -5.17
N ALA A 42 -18.20 14.49 -5.43
CA ALA A 42 -17.26 13.38 -5.46
C ALA A 42 -16.23 13.51 -6.60
N LEU A 43 -16.65 14.00 -7.76
CA LEU A 43 -15.74 14.27 -8.88
C LEU A 43 -14.79 15.42 -8.57
N ASP A 44 -15.29 16.54 -8.05
CA ASP A 44 -14.48 17.70 -7.66
C ASP A 44 -13.45 17.29 -6.59
N ALA A 45 -13.85 16.51 -5.58
CA ALA A 45 -12.96 15.96 -4.58
C ALA A 45 -11.89 15.04 -5.19
N LYS A 46 -12.26 14.22 -6.18
CA LYS A 46 -11.31 13.35 -6.91
C LYS A 46 -10.27 14.17 -7.67
N TYR A 47 -10.69 15.21 -8.39
CA TYR A 47 -9.77 16.07 -9.15
C TYR A 47 -8.88 16.91 -8.23
N GLU A 48 -9.40 17.41 -7.11
CA GLU A 48 -8.60 18.07 -6.09
C GLU A 48 -7.54 17.13 -5.50
N ASN A 49 -7.88 15.86 -5.32
CA ASN A 49 -6.93 14.82 -4.93
C ASN A 49 -5.78 14.69 -5.91
N PHE A 50 -6.06 14.69 -7.21
CA PHE A 50 -5.02 14.62 -8.24
C PHE A 50 -4.14 15.86 -8.24
N ARG A 51 -4.74 17.04 -8.07
CA ARG A 51 -4.00 18.31 -8.01
C ARG A 51 -2.99 18.30 -6.85
N ILE A 52 -3.41 17.90 -5.65
CA ILE A 52 -2.53 17.82 -4.48
C ILE A 52 -1.37 16.83 -4.72
N LEU A 53 -1.65 15.68 -5.33
CA LEU A 53 -0.61 14.70 -5.66
C LEU A 53 0.37 15.23 -6.71
N ASP A 54 -0.13 15.83 -7.78
CA ASP A 54 0.70 16.36 -8.87
C ASP A 54 1.57 17.51 -8.40
N GLU A 55 1.05 18.39 -7.51
CA GLU A 55 1.83 19.45 -6.90
C GLU A 55 2.96 18.91 -5.99
N ALA A 56 2.65 17.92 -5.14
CA ALA A 56 3.65 17.29 -4.28
C ALA A 56 4.74 16.59 -5.11
N ILE A 57 4.35 15.83 -6.13
CA ILE A 57 5.27 15.16 -7.05
C ILE A 57 6.12 16.16 -7.84
N GLY A 58 5.50 17.21 -8.37
CA GLY A 58 6.19 18.28 -9.09
C GLY A 58 7.23 18.98 -8.20
N HIS A 59 6.86 19.28 -6.95
CA HIS A 59 7.80 19.84 -5.97
C HIS A 59 8.98 18.89 -5.72
N MET A 60 8.73 17.60 -5.49
CA MET A 60 9.79 16.62 -5.25
C MET A 60 10.74 16.50 -6.43
N LYS A 61 10.23 16.48 -7.67
CA LYS A 61 11.04 16.45 -8.89
C LYS A 61 11.96 17.68 -9.02
N GLN A 62 11.46 18.84 -8.64
CA GLN A 62 12.22 20.10 -8.73
C GLN A 62 13.25 20.27 -7.59
N ALA A 63 12.85 19.94 -6.35
CA ALA A 63 13.66 20.14 -5.17
C ALA A 63 14.58 18.94 -4.83
N GLY A 64 14.43 17.80 -5.50
CA GLY A 64 15.13 16.56 -5.18
C GLY A 64 14.59 15.85 -3.94
N SER A 65 13.61 16.41 -3.26
CA SER A 65 12.94 15.81 -2.09
C SER A 65 11.65 16.53 -1.75
N GLY A 66 10.82 15.88 -0.92
CA GLY A 66 9.63 16.48 -0.31
C GLY A 66 9.69 16.33 1.21
N ARG A 67 9.53 17.42 1.94
CA ARG A 67 9.51 17.44 3.41
C ARG A 67 8.17 17.98 3.90
N TRP A 68 7.43 17.16 4.66
CA TRP A 68 6.10 17.48 5.15
C TRP A 68 5.97 17.09 6.62
N ARG A 69 5.29 17.93 7.39
CA ARG A 69 5.00 17.65 8.80
C ARG A 69 3.50 17.47 8.96
N PHE A 70 3.13 16.44 9.73
CA PHE A 70 1.77 16.06 10.01
C PHE A 70 1.50 16.05 11.51
N ARG A 71 0.28 16.47 11.89
CA ARG A 71 -0.32 16.15 13.17
C ARG A 71 -1.50 15.23 12.90
N LEU A 72 -1.51 14.08 13.55
CA LEU A 72 -2.54 13.08 13.38
C LEU A 72 -3.18 12.75 14.72
N ARG A 73 -4.53 12.67 14.70
CA ARG A 73 -5.32 12.09 15.77
C ARG A 73 -6.04 10.87 15.20
N SER A 74 -5.87 9.71 15.82
CA SER A 74 -6.60 8.49 15.51
C SER A 74 -7.47 8.11 16.71
N THR A 75 -8.71 7.74 16.46
CA THR A 75 -9.65 7.28 17.50
C THR A 75 -10.23 5.94 17.08
N LEU A 76 -10.19 4.98 18.00
CA LEU A 76 -10.77 3.66 17.84
C LEU A 76 -11.93 3.48 18.83
N THR A 77 -13.08 3.05 18.32
CA THR A 77 -14.24 2.65 19.11
C THR A 77 -14.65 1.24 18.76
N VAL A 78 -15.27 0.53 19.69
CA VAL A 78 -15.80 -0.83 19.45
C VAL A 78 -17.18 -0.74 18.81
N ALA A 79 -17.36 -1.38 17.67
CA ALA A 79 -18.66 -1.45 17.00
C ALA A 79 -19.71 -2.09 17.92
N GLU A 80 -20.94 -1.60 17.88
CA GLU A 80 -22.03 -1.98 18.80
C GLU A 80 -22.19 -3.51 18.92
N HIS A 81 -22.21 -4.22 17.79
CA HIS A 81 -22.38 -5.67 17.76
C HIS A 81 -21.18 -6.45 18.35
N ALA A 82 -20.01 -5.81 18.51
CA ALA A 82 -18.79 -6.43 19.04
C ALA A 82 -18.51 -6.04 20.51
N GLN A 83 -19.34 -5.18 21.10
CA GLN A 83 -19.15 -4.74 22.47
C GLN A 83 -19.34 -5.87 23.48
N ARG A 84 -18.41 -5.97 24.44
CA ARG A 84 -18.41 -6.95 25.55
C ARG A 84 -18.09 -6.24 26.86
N PRO A 85 -19.10 -5.55 27.47
CA PRO A 85 -18.90 -4.84 28.73
C PRO A 85 -18.39 -5.77 29.83
N GLY A 86 -17.39 -5.32 30.59
CA GLY A 86 -16.79 -6.08 31.69
C GLY A 86 -15.67 -7.03 31.26
N GLU A 87 -15.48 -7.30 29.96
CA GLU A 87 -14.35 -8.08 29.47
C GLU A 87 -13.10 -7.22 29.27
N THR A 88 -11.92 -7.85 29.36
CA THR A 88 -10.66 -7.16 29.07
C THR A 88 -10.54 -6.93 27.55
N ILE A 89 -10.41 -5.66 27.16
CA ILE A 89 -10.07 -5.27 25.80
C ILE A 89 -8.59 -4.93 25.69
N ARG A 90 -7.94 -5.41 24.62
CA ARG A 90 -6.56 -5.10 24.25
C ARG A 90 -6.55 -4.37 22.91
N VAL A 91 -5.90 -3.21 22.88
CA VAL A 91 -5.87 -2.34 21.68
C VAL A 91 -4.43 -1.98 21.37
N HIS A 92 -4.07 -2.09 20.09
CA HIS A 92 -2.84 -1.57 19.52
C HIS A 92 -3.16 -0.49 18.50
N MET A 93 -2.66 0.71 18.73
CA MET A 93 -2.83 1.83 17.79
C MET A 93 -1.48 2.20 17.17
N THR A 94 -1.45 2.26 15.84
CA THR A 94 -0.23 2.49 15.07
C THR A 94 0.37 3.87 15.34
N LEU A 95 1.68 3.91 15.48
CA LEU A 95 2.49 5.11 15.69
C LEU A 95 3.56 5.20 14.59
N PRO A 96 4.03 6.42 14.22
CA PRO A 96 5.10 6.58 13.26
C PRO A 96 6.39 5.98 13.80
N LEU A 97 7.04 5.15 12.99
CA LEU A 97 8.36 4.58 13.33
C LEU A 97 9.48 5.41 12.68
N LYS A 98 10.67 5.33 13.26
CA LYS A 98 11.88 5.92 12.70
C LYS A 98 12.46 4.97 11.65
N ASP A 99 12.02 5.10 10.41
CA ASP A 99 12.52 4.31 9.27
C ASP A 99 12.48 5.11 7.98
N GLY A 100 13.58 5.02 7.22
CA GLY A 100 13.67 5.61 5.88
C GLY A 100 13.32 7.08 5.84
N GLN A 101 12.12 7.37 5.38
CA GLN A 101 11.63 8.75 5.18
C GLN A 101 10.91 9.33 6.42
N SER A 102 10.48 8.49 7.34
CA SER A 102 9.67 8.90 8.49
C SER A 102 10.50 9.29 9.70
N ILE A 103 10.18 10.43 10.28
CA ILE A 103 10.80 10.98 11.49
C ILE A 103 9.70 11.22 12.52
N PRO A 104 9.59 10.40 13.57
CA PRO A 104 8.60 10.59 14.63
C PRO A 104 8.83 11.93 15.36
N GLY A 105 7.73 12.60 15.72
CA GLY A 105 7.76 13.71 16.65
C GLY A 105 8.02 13.25 18.08
N SER A 106 8.33 14.22 18.95
CA SER A 106 8.73 13.94 20.34
C SER A 106 7.56 13.69 21.29
N GLN A 107 6.32 14.03 20.90
CA GLN A 107 5.17 13.94 21.79
C GLN A 107 4.13 12.97 21.24
N ILE A 108 3.74 12.01 22.08
CA ILE A 108 2.61 11.13 21.86
C ILE A 108 1.64 11.33 23.00
N ILE A 109 0.39 11.68 22.70
CA ILE A 109 -0.69 11.84 23.67
C ILE A 109 -1.66 10.69 23.47
N THR A 110 -2.01 10.00 24.57
CA THR A 110 -2.95 8.88 24.52
C THR A 110 -4.12 9.10 25.49
N THR A 111 -5.29 8.61 25.12
CA THR A 111 -6.49 8.61 25.96
C THR A 111 -7.27 7.30 25.75
N PRO A 112 -7.45 6.45 26.77
CA PRO A 112 -6.80 6.52 28.09
C PRO A 112 -5.27 6.49 27.98
N GLU A 113 -4.56 6.61 29.11
CA GLU A 113 -3.10 6.46 29.11
C GLU A 113 -2.69 5.08 28.63
N ALA A 114 -1.76 5.01 27.66
CA ALA A 114 -1.29 3.74 27.12
C ALA A 114 -0.44 2.99 28.15
N LYS A 115 -0.65 1.68 28.30
CA LYS A 115 0.18 0.83 29.17
C LYS A 115 1.60 0.67 28.66
N HIS A 116 1.79 0.78 27.32
CA HIS A 116 3.10 0.67 26.70
C HIS A 116 3.13 1.44 25.38
N ILE A 117 4.23 2.11 25.12
CA ILE A 117 4.57 2.73 23.82
C ILE A 117 5.85 2.08 23.32
N SER A 118 5.80 1.46 22.15
CA SER A 118 6.96 0.80 21.53
C SER A 118 8.07 1.81 21.20
N ALA A 119 9.33 1.34 21.20
CA ALA A 119 10.48 2.14 20.78
C ALA A 119 10.32 2.68 19.35
N GLU A 120 11.02 3.78 19.03
CA GLU A 120 10.87 4.47 17.74
C GLU A 120 11.28 3.63 16.53
N ASP A 121 12.20 2.70 16.71
CA ASP A 121 12.74 1.79 15.71
C ASP A 121 12.08 0.40 15.70
N HIS A 122 11.04 0.20 16.53
CA HIS A 122 10.33 -1.09 16.57
C HIS A 122 9.55 -1.30 15.26
N PRO A 123 9.72 -2.44 14.56
CA PRO A 123 9.14 -2.67 13.22
C PRO A 123 7.63 -2.49 13.11
N GLN A 124 6.91 -2.70 14.22
CA GLN A 124 5.46 -2.47 14.33
C GLN A 124 5.21 -1.58 15.55
N ARG A 125 5.59 -0.32 15.46
CA ARG A 125 5.46 0.62 16.56
C ARG A 125 4.00 0.92 16.87
N THR A 126 3.59 0.68 18.12
CA THR A 126 2.22 0.93 18.59
C THR A 126 2.19 1.53 19.98
N ALA A 127 1.09 2.23 20.30
CA ALA A 127 0.61 2.43 21.65
C ALA A 127 -0.30 1.26 22.02
N TYR A 128 -0.01 0.60 23.16
CA TYR A 128 -0.76 -0.55 23.67
C TYR A 128 -1.62 -0.13 24.85
N PHE A 129 -2.90 -0.53 24.80
CA PHE A 129 -3.89 -0.34 25.85
C PHE A 129 -4.44 -1.69 26.29
N GLU A 130 -4.76 -1.80 27.58
CA GLU A 130 -5.48 -2.93 28.15
C GLU A 130 -6.40 -2.44 29.25
N GLU A 131 -7.70 -2.52 29.02
CA GLU A 131 -8.73 -1.96 29.88
C GLU A 131 -9.88 -2.94 30.08
N ILE A 132 -10.66 -2.74 31.15
CA ILE A 132 -11.97 -3.39 31.27
C ILE A 132 -12.97 -2.56 30.46
N TYR A 133 -13.48 -3.15 29.37
CA TYR A 133 -14.34 -2.44 28.45
C TYR A 133 -15.63 -1.93 29.09
N GLN A 134 -15.94 -0.67 28.85
CA GLN A 134 -17.20 -0.04 29.20
C GLN A 134 -17.87 0.53 27.94
N PRO A 135 -19.23 0.51 27.83
CA PRO A 135 -19.93 1.11 26.70
C PRO A 135 -19.55 2.58 26.51
N GLY A 136 -19.29 2.96 25.25
CA GLY A 136 -18.86 4.31 24.89
C GLY A 136 -17.36 4.58 25.05
N MET A 137 -16.56 3.60 25.50
CA MET A 137 -15.12 3.74 25.61
C MET A 137 -14.48 3.94 24.23
N ALA A 138 -13.57 4.89 24.14
CA ALA A 138 -12.78 5.19 22.95
C ALA A 138 -11.30 5.26 23.31
N PHE A 139 -10.45 4.82 22.38
CA PHE A 139 -8.99 4.89 22.48
C PHE A 139 -8.49 5.91 21.46
N THR A 140 -7.70 6.88 21.91
CA THR A 140 -7.18 7.94 21.05
C THR A 140 -5.68 8.04 21.18
N VAL A 141 -4.99 8.22 20.05
CA VAL A 141 -3.59 8.62 19.99
C VAL A 141 -3.47 9.89 19.16
N GLU A 142 -2.68 10.83 19.64
CA GLU A 142 -2.31 12.05 18.93
C GLU A 142 -0.80 12.16 18.90
N PHE A 143 -0.25 12.51 17.73
CA PHE A 143 1.19 12.66 17.55
C PHE A 143 1.52 13.52 16.34
N ASP A 144 2.73 14.06 16.36
CA ASP A 144 3.36 14.69 15.21
C ASP A 144 4.36 13.73 14.57
N TYR A 145 4.49 13.78 13.25
CA TYR A 145 5.60 13.17 12.54
C TYR A 145 5.96 13.99 11.30
N GLU A 146 7.13 13.72 10.77
CA GLU A 146 7.65 14.36 9.57
C GLU A 146 8.04 13.28 8.56
N ILE A 147 7.76 13.55 7.31
CA ILE A 147 8.27 12.75 6.18
C ILE A 147 9.31 13.61 5.45
N ASN A 148 10.47 13.01 5.19
CA ASN A 148 11.49 13.56 4.31
C ASN A 148 11.74 12.57 3.17
N ALA A 149 10.92 12.68 2.12
CA ALA A 149 10.90 11.78 0.97
C ALA A 149 11.92 12.25 -0.08
N PRO A 150 13.02 11.54 -0.34
CA PRO A 150 13.92 11.86 -1.44
C PRO A 150 13.23 11.55 -2.78
N TYR A 151 13.57 12.33 -3.79
CA TYR A 151 13.23 11.99 -5.18
C TYR A 151 14.40 11.24 -5.82
N ALA A 152 14.11 10.09 -6.41
CA ALA A 152 15.06 9.30 -7.17
C ALA A 152 14.62 9.17 -8.63
N ASP A 153 15.56 9.33 -9.55
CA ASP A 153 15.38 9.07 -10.99
C ASP A 153 16.44 8.06 -11.46
N PRO A 154 16.33 6.77 -11.02
CA PRO A 154 17.38 5.80 -11.27
C PRO A 154 17.52 5.48 -12.75
N LYS A 155 18.77 5.40 -13.21
CA LYS A 155 19.14 5.10 -14.60
C LYS A 155 19.71 3.67 -14.70
N PRO A 156 19.27 2.85 -15.65
CA PRO A 156 19.80 1.49 -15.82
C PRO A 156 21.33 1.43 -15.98
N GLU A 157 21.92 2.39 -16.69
CA GLU A 157 23.35 2.48 -16.93
C GLU A 157 24.20 2.80 -15.70
N GLU A 158 23.58 3.33 -14.64
CA GLU A 158 24.24 3.67 -13.38
C GLU A 158 24.14 2.54 -12.34
N VAL A 159 23.39 1.48 -12.64
CA VAL A 159 23.20 0.36 -11.73
C VAL A 159 24.51 -0.40 -11.55
N ALA A 160 24.92 -0.62 -10.29
CA ALA A 160 26.14 -1.33 -9.98
C ALA A 160 26.04 -2.79 -10.46
N ALA A 161 27.14 -3.30 -11.06
CA ALA A 161 27.19 -4.67 -11.54
C ALA A 161 27.03 -5.70 -10.41
N GLN A 162 27.53 -5.38 -9.21
CA GLN A 162 27.37 -6.21 -8.03
C GLN A 162 26.22 -5.69 -7.17
N GLN A 163 25.24 -6.55 -6.94
CA GLN A 163 24.09 -6.26 -6.07
C GLN A 163 24.22 -7.05 -4.74
N PRO A 164 23.72 -6.49 -3.62
CA PRO A 164 23.76 -7.19 -2.35
C PRO A 164 22.72 -8.32 -2.30
N ALA A 165 22.99 -9.32 -1.46
CA ALA A 165 22.12 -10.48 -1.26
C ALA A 165 21.56 -10.50 0.16
N PHE A 166 20.48 -9.77 0.38
CA PHE A 166 19.68 -9.79 1.62
C PHE A 166 18.19 -9.67 1.24
N ASP A 167 17.27 -10.04 2.12
CA ASP A 167 15.82 -9.96 1.89
C ASP A 167 15.35 -10.49 0.51
N THR A 168 15.95 -11.61 0.09
CA THR A 168 15.60 -12.30 -1.17
C THR A 168 14.94 -13.66 -0.94
N GLN A 169 14.75 -14.07 0.30
CA GLN A 169 14.15 -15.35 0.66
C GLN A 169 12.62 -15.28 0.67
N GLN A 170 12.00 -16.45 0.62
CA GLN A 170 10.57 -16.60 0.85
C GLN A 170 10.21 -16.26 2.31
N MET A 171 8.96 -15.82 2.53
CA MET A 171 8.32 -15.67 3.84
C MET A 171 6.89 -16.19 3.75
N LEU A 172 6.74 -17.48 4.04
CA LEU A 172 5.44 -18.15 3.94
C LEU A 172 4.46 -17.68 5.02
N PRO A 173 3.17 -17.58 4.69
CA PRO A 173 2.52 -17.83 3.39
C PRO A 173 2.45 -16.59 2.48
N GLN A 174 2.90 -15.41 2.93
CA GLN A 174 2.70 -14.13 2.24
C GLN A 174 3.61 -13.95 1.02
N ILE A 175 4.83 -14.47 1.07
CA ILE A 175 5.82 -14.39 -0.02
C ILE A 175 6.28 -15.80 -0.36
N HIS A 176 5.66 -16.41 -1.35
CA HIS A 176 5.89 -17.79 -1.75
C HIS A 176 6.29 -17.88 -3.24
N PHE A 177 7.41 -18.53 -3.53
CA PHE A 177 7.92 -18.74 -4.88
C PHE A 177 7.45 -20.08 -5.42
N THR A 178 6.18 -20.19 -5.74
CA THR A 178 5.65 -21.38 -6.41
C THR A 178 6.26 -21.54 -7.81
N PRO A 179 6.14 -22.70 -8.44
CA PRO A 179 6.55 -22.88 -9.86
C PRO A 179 5.91 -21.84 -10.78
N PHE A 180 4.63 -21.47 -10.53
CA PHE A 180 3.95 -20.42 -11.29
C PHE A 180 4.59 -19.05 -11.12
N ILE A 181 4.86 -18.61 -9.88
CA ILE A 181 5.50 -17.31 -9.59
C ILE A 181 6.93 -17.25 -10.18
N ARG A 182 7.70 -18.36 -10.12
CA ARG A 182 9.02 -18.41 -10.74
C ARG A 182 8.94 -18.30 -12.26
N ALA A 183 8.04 -19.06 -12.90
CA ALA A 183 7.85 -19.00 -14.35
C ALA A 183 7.40 -17.61 -14.81
N LEU A 184 6.47 -16.96 -14.07
CA LEU A 184 6.05 -15.60 -14.35
C LEU A 184 7.21 -14.59 -14.23
N ALA A 185 8.03 -14.71 -13.17
CA ALA A 185 9.18 -13.83 -12.99
C ALA A 185 10.23 -14.02 -14.10
N GLU A 186 10.49 -15.27 -14.51
CA GLU A 186 11.41 -15.60 -15.61
C GLU A 186 10.88 -15.10 -16.96
N GLU A 187 9.59 -15.25 -17.23
CA GLU A 187 8.95 -14.75 -18.45
C GLU A 187 9.05 -13.22 -18.54
N LEU A 188 8.69 -12.51 -17.48
CA LEU A 188 8.73 -11.06 -17.44
C LEU A 188 10.17 -10.50 -17.49
N ALA A 189 11.09 -11.13 -16.76
CA ALA A 189 12.51 -10.75 -16.81
C ALA A 189 13.15 -11.06 -18.17
N GLY A 190 12.76 -12.17 -18.81
CA GLY A 190 13.35 -12.63 -20.06
C GLY A 190 14.87 -12.80 -19.94
N LYS A 191 15.61 -12.24 -20.89
CA LYS A 191 17.10 -12.28 -20.91
C LYS A 191 17.73 -11.07 -20.22
N GLU A 192 16.93 -10.24 -19.55
CA GLU A 192 17.44 -9.04 -18.89
C GLU A 192 18.33 -9.40 -17.70
N THR A 193 19.45 -8.71 -17.57
CA THR A 193 20.37 -8.87 -16.44
C THR A 193 20.32 -7.74 -15.45
N ASN A 194 19.94 -6.53 -15.89
CA ASN A 194 19.86 -5.35 -15.06
C ASN A 194 18.69 -5.44 -14.06
N PRO A 195 18.94 -5.42 -12.73
CA PRO A 195 17.90 -5.61 -11.73
C PRO A 195 16.86 -4.47 -11.71
N LEU A 196 17.24 -3.24 -12.05
CA LEU A 196 16.31 -2.11 -12.13
C LEU A 196 15.32 -2.32 -13.28
N VAL A 197 15.80 -2.78 -14.44
CA VAL A 197 14.93 -3.04 -15.61
C VAL A 197 14.01 -4.22 -15.32
N LYS A 198 14.49 -5.29 -14.65
CA LYS A 198 13.62 -6.40 -14.21
C LYS A 198 12.51 -5.91 -13.29
N ALA A 199 12.86 -5.13 -12.24
CA ALA A 199 11.90 -4.57 -11.31
C ALA A 199 10.86 -3.68 -12.04
N ARG A 200 11.30 -2.90 -13.04
CA ARG A 200 10.40 -2.09 -13.86
C ARG A 200 9.42 -2.96 -14.65
N ARG A 201 9.85 -4.04 -15.27
CA ARG A 201 8.96 -4.96 -15.98
C ARG A 201 7.93 -5.61 -15.07
N PHE A 202 8.30 -5.94 -13.82
CA PHE A 202 7.36 -6.45 -12.82
C PHE A 202 6.32 -5.40 -12.44
N TYR A 203 6.76 -4.18 -12.20
CA TYR A 203 5.87 -3.06 -11.92
C TYR A 203 4.92 -2.79 -13.10
N ASP A 204 5.43 -2.74 -14.33
CA ASP A 204 4.63 -2.55 -15.54
C ASP A 204 3.57 -3.64 -15.68
N TYR A 205 3.95 -4.91 -15.55
CA TYR A 205 3.01 -6.03 -15.58
C TYR A 205 1.89 -5.85 -14.55
N ILE A 206 2.23 -5.60 -13.29
CA ILE A 206 1.24 -5.46 -12.22
C ILE A 206 0.33 -4.26 -12.48
N THR A 207 0.88 -3.11 -12.86
CA THR A 207 0.11 -1.87 -13.01
C THR A 207 -0.77 -1.86 -14.26
N THR A 208 -0.39 -2.58 -15.32
CA THR A 208 -1.11 -2.57 -16.60
C THR A 208 -2.01 -3.79 -16.81
N GLN A 209 -1.69 -4.95 -16.22
CA GLN A 209 -2.41 -6.21 -16.44
C GLN A 209 -3.33 -6.59 -15.29
N THR A 210 -3.24 -5.92 -14.14
CA THR A 210 -4.10 -6.22 -13.01
C THR A 210 -4.99 -5.04 -12.63
N VAL A 211 -6.02 -5.28 -11.82
CA VAL A 211 -6.94 -4.25 -11.37
C VAL A 211 -7.07 -4.26 -9.85
N TYR A 212 -7.26 -3.06 -9.28
CA TYR A 212 -7.53 -2.92 -7.85
C TYR A 212 -8.95 -3.38 -7.51
N ARG A 213 -9.06 -4.26 -6.53
CA ARG A 213 -10.33 -4.71 -5.96
C ARG A 213 -10.23 -5.01 -4.49
N PHE A 214 -11.32 -4.81 -3.75
CA PHE A 214 -11.42 -5.33 -2.40
C PHE A 214 -11.48 -6.86 -2.43
N VAL A 215 -10.74 -7.47 -1.51
CA VAL A 215 -10.53 -8.92 -1.47
C VAL A 215 -11.02 -9.53 -0.16
N PRO A 216 -11.29 -10.85 -0.12
CA PRO A 216 -11.53 -11.55 1.13
C PRO A 216 -10.32 -11.47 2.07
N PRO A 217 -10.51 -11.66 3.39
CA PRO A 217 -9.42 -11.63 4.37
C PRO A 217 -8.24 -12.54 3.97
N TYR A 218 -7.01 -12.06 4.16
CA TYR A 218 -5.78 -12.74 3.72
C TYR A 218 -5.59 -14.11 4.32
N PHE A 219 -6.03 -14.33 5.57
CA PHE A 219 -5.95 -15.64 6.21
C PHE A 219 -6.76 -16.74 5.49
N THR A 220 -7.63 -16.36 4.56
CA THR A 220 -8.36 -17.32 3.70
C THR A 220 -7.53 -17.78 2.49
N LYS A 221 -6.32 -17.26 2.31
CA LYS A 221 -5.43 -17.55 1.19
C LYS A 221 -4.19 -18.30 1.66
N THR A 222 -3.86 -19.37 0.96
CA THR A 222 -2.64 -20.15 1.23
C THR A 222 -1.40 -19.58 0.53
N ASN A 223 -1.62 -18.78 -0.53
CA ASN A 223 -0.57 -18.17 -1.33
C ASN A 223 -1.11 -16.88 -1.98
N ILE A 224 -0.77 -15.75 -1.40
CA ILE A 224 -1.29 -14.44 -1.81
C ILE A 224 -0.73 -14.01 -3.18
N PRO A 225 0.59 -14.07 -3.46
CA PRO A 225 1.14 -13.69 -4.76
C PRO A 225 0.54 -14.46 -5.93
N GLU A 226 0.41 -15.78 -5.81
CA GLU A 226 -0.16 -16.61 -6.88
C GLU A 226 -1.66 -16.39 -7.04
N TYR A 227 -2.41 -16.28 -5.92
CA TYR A 227 -3.82 -15.94 -5.95
C TYR A 227 -4.07 -14.64 -6.74
N PHE A 228 -3.24 -13.63 -6.48
CA PHE A 228 -3.36 -12.35 -7.17
C PHE A 228 -2.92 -12.43 -8.63
N ALA A 229 -1.78 -13.06 -8.92
CA ALA A 229 -1.27 -13.18 -10.28
C ALA A 229 -2.23 -13.96 -11.20
N ALA A 230 -2.81 -15.06 -10.69
CA ALA A 230 -3.78 -15.88 -11.44
C ALA A 230 -5.14 -15.17 -11.60
N GLY A 231 -5.60 -14.47 -10.57
CA GLY A 231 -6.89 -13.77 -10.59
C GLY A 231 -6.85 -12.37 -11.19
N GLN A 232 -5.68 -11.76 -11.31
CA GLN A 232 -5.42 -10.39 -11.78
C GLN A 232 -6.25 -9.31 -11.08
N ARG A 233 -6.72 -9.59 -9.86
CA ARG A 233 -7.60 -8.73 -9.06
C ARG A 233 -7.19 -8.77 -7.60
N GLY A 234 -6.82 -7.62 -7.02
CA GLY A 234 -6.36 -7.55 -5.65
C GLY A 234 -6.37 -6.14 -5.09
N ASP A 235 -6.11 -6.04 -3.79
CA ASP A 235 -5.94 -4.76 -3.09
C ASP A 235 -4.47 -4.32 -3.05
N CYS A 236 -4.17 -3.24 -2.32
CA CYS A 236 -2.82 -2.68 -2.24
C CYS A 236 -1.79 -3.68 -1.73
N GLY A 237 -2.11 -4.45 -0.68
CA GLY A 237 -1.21 -5.45 -0.13
C GLY A 237 -0.91 -6.58 -1.12
N MET A 238 -1.90 -7.04 -1.88
CA MET A 238 -1.68 -8.05 -2.92
C MET A 238 -0.79 -7.54 -4.05
N HIS A 239 -0.97 -6.29 -4.48
CA HIS A 239 -0.08 -5.64 -5.46
C HIS A 239 1.37 -5.59 -4.94
N ALA A 240 1.56 -5.16 -3.69
CA ALA A 240 2.87 -5.09 -3.06
C ALA A 240 3.51 -6.49 -2.92
N LEU A 241 2.76 -7.49 -2.42
CA LEU A 241 3.27 -8.83 -2.19
C LEU A 241 3.66 -9.55 -3.50
N LEU A 242 2.90 -9.36 -4.58
CA LEU A 242 3.29 -9.91 -5.89
C LEU A 242 4.58 -9.26 -6.39
N PHE A 243 4.69 -7.92 -6.33
CA PHE A 243 5.92 -7.22 -6.72
C PHE A 243 7.14 -7.74 -5.94
N ILE A 244 7.00 -7.88 -4.61
CA ILE A 244 8.06 -8.41 -3.74
C ILE A 244 8.42 -9.85 -4.10
N ALA A 245 7.43 -10.71 -4.33
CA ALA A 245 7.68 -12.11 -4.69
C ALA A 245 8.44 -12.23 -6.03
N LEU A 246 8.05 -11.46 -7.03
CA LEU A 246 8.74 -11.41 -8.33
C LEU A 246 10.18 -10.89 -8.17
N CYS A 247 10.39 -9.77 -7.47
CA CYS A 247 11.71 -9.21 -7.20
C CYS A 247 12.61 -10.20 -6.47
N ARG A 248 12.17 -10.75 -5.36
CA ARG A 248 12.96 -11.69 -4.54
C ARG A 248 13.28 -12.97 -5.30
N SER A 249 12.37 -13.49 -6.12
CA SER A 249 12.59 -14.73 -6.90
C SER A 249 13.70 -14.62 -7.92
N VAL A 250 14.07 -13.41 -8.33
CA VAL A 250 15.19 -13.12 -9.24
C VAL A 250 16.38 -12.46 -8.54
N GLY A 251 16.42 -12.48 -7.20
CA GLY A 251 17.54 -12.00 -6.39
C GLY A 251 17.55 -10.49 -6.12
N ILE A 252 16.47 -9.77 -6.35
CA ILE A 252 16.33 -8.35 -6.00
C ILE A 252 15.79 -8.24 -4.57
N PRO A 253 16.52 -7.62 -3.61
CA PRO A 253 16.02 -7.43 -2.26
C PRO A 253 14.75 -6.57 -2.26
N ALA A 254 13.71 -7.02 -1.56
CA ALA A 254 12.46 -6.29 -1.49
C ALA A 254 11.74 -6.54 -0.16
N GLN A 255 11.03 -5.54 0.35
CA GLN A 255 10.31 -5.58 1.63
C GLN A 255 8.92 -4.98 1.47
N TRP A 256 7.99 -5.47 2.29
CA TRP A 256 6.66 -4.92 2.42
C TRP A 256 6.63 -3.82 3.47
N GLN A 257 5.90 -2.77 3.17
CA GLN A 257 5.58 -1.70 4.10
C GLN A 257 4.08 -1.48 4.13
N ALA A 258 3.56 -1.21 5.32
CA ALA A 258 2.16 -0.86 5.56
C ALA A 258 2.08 0.24 6.60
N GLY A 259 1.08 1.08 6.47
CA GLY A 259 0.83 2.14 7.42
C GLY A 259 -0.37 3.00 7.04
N TRP A 260 -0.34 4.25 7.46
CA TRP A 260 -1.36 5.22 7.10
C TRP A 260 -0.99 6.00 5.84
N TYR A 261 -1.96 6.13 4.95
CA TYR A 261 -1.96 7.17 3.92
C TYR A 261 -2.63 8.40 4.53
N THR A 262 -1.90 9.52 4.63
CA THR A 262 -2.28 10.68 5.44
C THR A 262 -2.36 11.98 4.63
N ARG A 263 -2.80 11.88 3.39
CA ARG A 263 -3.02 13.06 2.57
C ARG A 263 -4.14 13.94 3.18
N PRO A 264 -4.04 15.27 3.15
CA PRO A 264 -5.10 16.15 3.58
C PRO A 264 -6.44 15.80 2.91
N GLY A 265 -7.49 15.65 3.73
CA GLY A 265 -8.82 15.24 3.27
C GLY A 265 -9.01 13.77 2.93
N MET A 266 -7.96 12.94 2.99
CA MET A 266 -8.06 11.50 2.74
C MET A 266 -7.07 10.73 3.60
N VAL A 267 -7.56 10.06 4.63
CA VAL A 267 -6.76 9.21 5.53
C VAL A 267 -7.27 7.78 5.43
N GLY A 268 -6.34 6.82 5.33
CA GLY A 268 -6.67 5.41 5.29
C GLY A 268 -5.45 4.52 5.47
N ASN A 269 -5.67 3.24 5.68
CA ASN A 269 -4.59 2.26 5.67
C ASN A 269 -4.15 2.00 4.22
N HIS A 270 -2.86 1.75 4.05
CA HIS A 270 -2.28 1.47 2.74
C HIS A 270 -1.02 0.62 2.83
N ASP A 271 -0.74 -0.12 1.75
CA ASP A 271 0.40 -1.01 1.62
C ASP A 271 1.18 -0.69 0.34
N TRP A 272 2.50 -0.78 0.42
CA TRP A 272 3.42 -0.61 -0.71
C TRP A 272 4.66 -1.48 -0.54
N ALA A 273 5.51 -1.51 -1.55
CA ALA A 273 6.79 -2.20 -1.51
C ALA A 273 7.96 -1.20 -1.49
N ARG A 274 9.09 -1.65 -0.92
CA ARG A 274 10.40 -1.09 -1.22
C ARG A 274 11.30 -2.18 -1.78
N TYR A 275 12.23 -1.81 -2.64
CA TYR A 275 13.20 -2.71 -3.26
C TYR A 275 14.56 -2.03 -3.32
N TYR A 276 15.62 -2.83 -3.26
CA TYR A 276 16.98 -2.30 -3.16
C TYR A 276 17.74 -2.47 -4.47
N ILE A 277 18.31 -1.38 -4.96
CA ILE A 277 19.18 -1.35 -6.14
C ILE A 277 20.45 -0.55 -5.81
N ALA A 278 21.63 -1.18 -5.83
CA ALA A 278 22.88 -0.45 -5.70
C ALA A 278 23.19 0.32 -7.02
N PRO A 279 23.68 1.57 -6.95
CA PRO A 279 24.11 2.30 -5.75
C PRO A 279 23.01 3.14 -5.07
N TYR A 280 21.77 3.13 -5.58
CA TYR A 280 20.66 4.00 -5.13
C TYR A 280 20.16 3.67 -3.72
N GLY A 281 20.33 2.43 -3.25
CA GLY A 281 19.77 2.00 -1.99
C GLY A 281 18.31 1.57 -2.11
N TRP A 282 17.50 1.84 -1.08
CA TRP A 282 16.08 1.54 -1.08
C TRP A 282 15.31 2.50 -1.99
N LEU A 283 14.64 1.94 -2.97
CA LEU A 283 13.65 2.57 -3.84
C LEU A 283 12.26 2.05 -3.47
N TYR A 284 11.21 2.75 -3.87
CA TYR A 284 9.83 2.40 -3.52
C TYR A 284 9.02 1.99 -4.74
N ALA A 285 8.02 1.14 -4.53
CA ALA A 285 7.06 0.79 -5.56
C ALA A 285 5.65 0.72 -4.97
N ASP A 286 4.78 1.63 -5.43
CA ASP A 286 3.35 1.55 -5.16
C ASP A 286 2.61 1.13 -6.43
N ALA A 287 2.51 -0.17 -6.64
CA ALA A 287 1.88 -0.71 -7.85
C ALA A 287 0.36 -0.50 -7.87
N SER A 288 -0.30 -0.29 -6.72
CA SER A 288 -1.73 -0.01 -6.69
C SER A 288 -2.05 1.43 -7.10
N PHE A 289 -1.33 2.42 -6.58
CA PHE A 289 -1.47 3.83 -7.00
C PHE A 289 -0.93 4.03 -8.41
N GLY A 290 0.17 3.36 -8.77
CA GLY A 290 0.68 3.35 -10.13
C GLY A 290 -0.35 2.78 -11.13
N GLY A 291 -0.97 1.66 -10.81
CA GLY A 291 -2.02 1.07 -11.65
C GLY A 291 -3.27 1.96 -11.79
N ALA A 292 -3.67 2.66 -10.73
CA ALA A 292 -4.72 3.66 -10.79
C ALA A 292 -4.32 4.81 -11.72
N ALA A 293 -3.11 5.37 -11.54
CA ALA A 293 -2.60 6.44 -12.39
C ALA A 293 -2.52 6.05 -13.87
N TYR A 294 -2.05 4.82 -14.15
CA TYR A 294 -2.01 4.29 -15.52
C TYR A 294 -3.40 4.25 -16.17
N ARG A 295 -4.39 3.68 -15.49
CA ARG A 295 -5.77 3.57 -15.99
C ARG A 295 -6.45 4.93 -16.20
N GLU A 296 -6.05 5.93 -15.42
CA GLU A 296 -6.56 7.30 -15.52
C GLU A 296 -5.79 8.16 -16.55
N GLY A 297 -4.77 7.60 -17.21
CA GLY A 297 -3.95 8.30 -18.21
C GLY A 297 -2.89 9.24 -17.61
N HIS A 298 -2.66 9.19 -16.29
CA HIS A 298 -1.68 10.03 -15.60
C HIS A 298 -0.29 9.37 -15.60
N LEU A 299 0.36 9.31 -16.75
CA LEU A 299 1.62 8.59 -16.96
C LEU A 299 2.77 9.13 -16.11
N ASP A 300 2.79 10.42 -15.79
CA ASP A 300 3.81 11.02 -14.91
C ASP A 300 3.72 10.47 -13.49
N ARG A 301 2.51 10.32 -12.94
CA ARG A 301 2.29 9.68 -11.63
C ARG A 301 2.59 8.18 -11.68
N TRP A 302 2.19 7.49 -12.77
CA TRP A 302 2.52 6.09 -12.97
C TRP A 302 4.02 5.84 -12.92
N ASN A 303 4.81 6.66 -13.63
CA ASN A 303 6.26 6.58 -13.61
C ASN A 303 6.86 6.95 -12.25
N PHE A 304 6.30 7.94 -11.56
CA PHE A 304 6.74 8.38 -10.24
C PHE A 304 6.65 7.26 -9.20
N TYR A 305 5.55 6.49 -9.18
CA TYR A 305 5.34 5.38 -8.24
C TYR A 305 6.22 4.15 -8.50
N PHE A 306 7.06 4.19 -9.50
CA PHE A 306 8.23 3.33 -9.63
C PHE A 306 9.47 4.12 -9.21
N ALA A 307 10.07 3.78 -8.10
CA ALA A 307 11.19 4.36 -7.38
C ALA A 307 10.83 5.35 -6.26
N ASN A 308 9.65 5.98 -6.28
CA ASN A 308 9.32 7.06 -5.35
C ASN A 308 7.98 6.88 -4.64
N LEU A 309 7.83 7.56 -3.50
CA LEU A 309 6.54 7.80 -2.84
C LEU A 309 6.39 9.29 -2.56
N GLU A 310 5.19 9.80 -2.70
CA GLU A 310 4.84 11.13 -2.21
C GLU A 310 4.83 11.16 -0.67
N PRO A 311 4.95 12.36 -0.03
CA PRO A 311 5.20 12.46 1.41
C PRO A 311 3.96 12.25 2.29
N PHE A 312 2.95 11.51 1.81
CA PHE A 312 1.71 11.23 2.56
C PHE A 312 1.68 9.80 3.14
N ARG A 313 2.83 9.26 3.52
CA ARG A 313 2.99 7.90 4.04
C ARG A 313 3.49 7.91 5.46
N MET A 314 2.89 7.08 6.33
CA MET A 314 3.35 6.88 7.70
C MET A 314 3.61 5.41 7.95
#